data_e95d679ae6e68c62f269fdb0292b307d
#
_entry.id   e95d679ae6e68c62f269fdb0292b307d
#
_cell.length_a   1.000
_cell.length_b   1.000
_cell.length_c   1.000
_cell.angle_alpha   90.00
_cell.angle_beta   90.00
_cell.angle_gamma   90.00
#
_symmetry.space_group_name_H-M   'P 1'
#
loop_
_entity.id
_entity.type
_entity.pdbx_description
1 polymer ?
#
loop_
_entity_poly.entity_id
_entity_poly.type
_entity_poly.pdbx_seq_one_letter_code
_entity_poly.pdbx_strand_id
1 'polypeptide(L)'
;VSWVGKIDWELKHFHGDELSTHYGSSYNSYLIRDEKNVLIDTVWTPYDHEFVAHLAEDIDLSDIDCIVMNHNENDHSGALPALMKLIPDTPIYCTKKGEQILRGLYHEDWNFVNVKQGDTLCIGENTLHFIEAPMCHWPDTMMTYADKEQILFSNDVFGQHYATESLYDDTVNQRDLFREAEKYYANILTIYNTNVKRKVDELVKANLPLKMVAPSHGVIWTNHINDIVGCYQKWDSNYQEDQVTIIYDTMWQATRRMAEQIANGVRQAHPETRVVIMNVTKDDKNDILLETFRSREILVGCPTVNLGMTYAMAGMLELIHGMRFKGKKAAVFTSFGWGGGVEKRMQQRLEEAGFEIAAEPLKVKWAPD
;
A
#
# COMPACT_ATOMS: atom_id res chain seq x y z
N VAL A 1 14.85 18.81 -11.78
CA VAL A 1 14.70 17.58 -10.97
C VAL A 1 14.88 16.39 -11.88
N SER A 2 15.70 15.43 -11.45
CA SER A 2 15.93 14.17 -12.16
C SER A 2 15.43 12.99 -11.31
N TRP A 3 14.83 12.00 -11.93
CA TRP A 3 14.57 10.72 -11.30
C TRP A 3 15.86 9.87 -11.34
N VAL A 4 16.27 9.34 -10.21
CA VAL A 4 17.51 8.55 -10.06
C VAL A 4 17.24 7.21 -9.33
N GLY A 5 16.02 6.77 -9.34
CA GLY A 5 15.57 5.55 -8.65
C GLY A 5 15.89 4.25 -9.37
N LYS A 6 15.17 3.20 -9.00
CA LYS A 6 15.28 1.85 -9.59
C LYS A 6 13.89 1.33 -10.00
N ILE A 7 13.78 0.78 -11.22
CA ILE A 7 12.59 0.03 -11.66
C ILE A 7 12.88 -1.46 -11.44
N ASP A 8 12.01 -2.14 -10.72
CA ASP A 8 12.10 -3.56 -10.41
C ASP A 8 10.97 -4.34 -11.10
N TRP A 9 11.26 -4.79 -12.33
CA TRP A 9 10.33 -5.56 -13.15
C TRP A 9 10.09 -6.99 -12.65
N GLU A 10 11.03 -7.52 -11.90
CA GLU A 10 11.04 -8.92 -11.48
C GLU A 10 10.46 -9.13 -10.09
N LEU A 11 10.16 -8.05 -9.38
CA LEU A 11 9.53 -8.13 -8.06
C LEU A 11 8.15 -8.77 -8.17
N LYS A 12 7.98 -9.93 -7.53
CA LYS A 12 6.70 -10.64 -7.47
C LYS A 12 6.07 -10.58 -6.09
N HIS A 13 6.90 -10.46 -5.08
CA HIS A 13 6.51 -10.39 -3.68
C HIS A 13 7.33 -9.32 -2.98
N PHE A 14 6.67 -8.50 -2.17
CA PHE A 14 7.26 -7.43 -1.39
C PHE A 14 6.98 -7.66 0.10
N HIS A 15 7.85 -7.20 0.99
CA HIS A 15 7.80 -7.52 2.42
C HIS A 15 7.81 -9.05 2.67
N GLY A 16 8.77 -9.75 2.07
CA GLY A 16 8.77 -11.20 2.04
C GLY A 16 7.67 -11.73 1.11
N ASP A 17 6.70 -12.46 1.64
CA ASP A 17 5.55 -12.97 0.86
C ASP A 17 4.25 -12.19 1.16
N GLU A 18 4.32 -11.06 1.87
CA GLU A 18 3.11 -10.39 2.37
C GLU A 18 2.36 -9.63 1.27
N LEU A 19 3.06 -8.99 0.33
CA LEU A 19 2.46 -8.21 -0.74
C LEU A 19 2.81 -8.79 -2.11
N SER A 20 1.81 -9.06 -2.93
CA SER A 20 1.99 -9.45 -4.33
C SER A 20 2.10 -8.22 -5.22
N THR A 21 3.09 -8.22 -6.11
CA THR A 21 3.36 -7.13 -7.05
C THR A 21 3.33 -7.65 -8.49
N HIS A 22 2.12 -7.83 -9.03
CA HIS A 22 1.93 -8.45 -10.36
C HIS A 22 2.61 -7.68 -11.49
N TYR A 23 2.74 -6.37 -11.34
CA TYR A 23 3.38 -5.47 -12.31
C TYR A 23 4.79 -5.04 -11.91
N GLY A 24 5.42 -5.71 -10.92
CA GLY A 24 6.67 -5.25 -10.36
C GLY A 24 6.50 -3.98 -9.50
N SER A 25 7.57 -3.24 -9.30
CA SER A 25 7.56 -1.98 -8.54
C SER A 25 8.66 -1.04 -9.04
N SER A 26 8.76 0.12 -8.42
CA SER A 26 9.94 0.99 -8.48
C SER A 26 10.28 1.48 -7.08
N TYR A 27 11.52 1.89 -6.89
CA TYR A 27 12.01 2.61 -5.72
C TYR A 27 12.43 3.97 -6.23
N ASN A 28 11.56 4.96 -6.06
CA ASN A 28 11.77 6.28 -6.64
C ASN A 28 12.64 7.12 -5.72
N SER A 29 13.72 7.63 -6.26
CA SER A 29 14.59 8.62 -5.67
C SER A 29 14.74 9.79 -6.64
N TYR A 30 14.92 11.00 -6.13
CA TYR A 30 14.93 12.19 -6.95
C TYR A 30 16.12 13.08 -6.59
N LEU A 31 16.81 13.60 -7.61
CA LEU A 31 17.90 14.56 -7.46
C LEU A 31 17.42 15.94 -7.92
N ILE A 32 17.38 16.89 -7.00
CA ILE A 32 17.08 18.29 -7.26
C ILE A 32 18.42 19.00 -7.44
N ARG A 33 18.63 19.61 -8.62
CA ARG A 33 19.78 20.46 -8.88
C ARG A 33 19.34 21.93 -8.81
N ASP A 34 19.92 22.65 -7.90
CA ASP A 34 19.72 24.09 -7.69
C ASP A 34 21.06 24.68 -7.20
N GLU A 35 21.10 25.79 -6.48
CA GLU A 35 22.33 26.27 -5.82
C GLU A 35 22.87 25.23 -4.83
N LYS A 36 21.96 24.44 -4.22
CA LYS A 36 22.27 23.22 -3.47
C LYS A 36 21.67 22.03 -4.17
N ASN A 37 22.45 20.98 -4.31
CA ASN A 37 21.98 19.70 -4.83
C ASN A 37 21.40 18.84 -3.70
N VAL A 38 20.15 18.42 -3.84
CA VAL A 38 19.43 17.68 -2.81
C VAL A 38 18.97 16.32 -3.36
N LEU A 39 19.34 15.27 -2.66
CA LEU A 39 18.82 13.92 -2.94
C LEU A 39 17.58 13.66 -2.06
N ILE A 40 16.47 13.24 -2.67
CA ILE A 40 15.23 12.87 -1.98
C ILE A 40 15.09 11.35 -1.98
N ASP A 41 15.11 10.74 -0.80
CA ASP A 41 15.06 9.30 -0.53
C ASP A 41 16.14 8.51 -1.29
N THR A 42 16.25 7.21 -1.06
CA THR A 42 17.14 6.29 -1.79
C THR A 42 16.35 5.08 -2.28
N VAL A 43 16.98 3.93 -2.44
CA VAL A 43 16.38 2.70 -2.93
C VAL A 43 16.61 1.53 -1.96
N TRP A 44 15.96 0.40 -2.23
CA TRP A 44 16.10 -0.83 -1.45
C TRP A 44 17.52 -1.42 -1.51
N THR A 45 17.96 -1.99 -0.39
CA THR A 45 19.31 -2.55 -0.19
C THR A 45 19.85 -3.44 -1.32
N PRO A 46 19.09 -4.36 -1.97
CA PRO A 46 19.64 -5.16 -3.06
C PRO A 46 20.16 -4.35 -4.25
N TYR A 47 19.74 -3.09 -4.36
CA TYR A 47 20.12 -2.18 -5.46
C TYR A 47 21.06 -1.04 -5.02
N ASP A 48 21.58 -1.07 -3.79
CA ASP A 48 22.38 -0.01 -3.20
C ASP A 48 23.62 0.36 -4.02
N HIS A 49 24.40 -0.62 -4.45
CA HIS A 49 25.60 -0.40 -5.27
C HIS A 49 25.26 0.09 -6.69
N GLU A 50 24.21 -0.45 -7.30
CA GLU A 50 23.73 0.00 -8.61
C GLU A 50 23.25 1.44 -8.53
N PHE A 51 22.47 1.78 -7.51
CA PHE A 51 21.96 3.12 -7.26
C PHE A 51 23.11 4.13 -7.09
N VAL A 52 24.09 3.83 -6.26
CA VAL A 52 25.24 4.71 -6.01
C VAL A 52 26.07 4.90 -7.29
N ALA A 53 26.27 3.83 -8.08
CA ALA A 53 26.98 3.91 -9.35
C ALA A 53 26.25 4.80 -10.38
N HIS A 54 24.95 4.62 -10.56
CA HIS A 54 24.15 5.44 -11.47
C HIS A 54 24.07 6.90 -11.00
N LEU A 55 23.92 7.13 -9.70
CA LEU A 55 23.93 8.50 -9.14
C LEU A 55 25.26 9.21 -9.43
N ALA A 56 26.39 8.48 -9.35
CA ALA A 56 27.72 9.01 -9.66
C ALA A 56 27.95 9.31 -11.15
N GLU A 57 27.15 8.72 -12.06
CA GLU A 57 27.15 9.10 -13.48
C GLU A 57 26.42 10.43 -13.70
N ASP A 58 25.45 10.74 -12.85
CA ASP A 58 24.62 11.95 -12.93
C ASP A 58 25.25 13.17 -12.26
N ILE A 59 25.96 12.97 -11.13
CA ILE A 59 26.54 14.04 -10.32
C ILE A 59 27.81 13.54 -9.60
N ASP A 60 28.80 14.40 -9.39
CA ASP A 60 29.84 14.09 -8.41
C ASP A 60 29.20 13.98 -7.03
N LEU A 61 29.32 12.80 -6.41
CA LEU A 61 28.66 12.54 -5.12
C LEU A 61 29.02 13.56 -4.05
N SER A 62 30.24 14.13 -4.12
CA SER A 62 30.69 15.20 -3.19
C SER A 62 29.96 16.52 -3.38
N ASP A 63 29.25 16.71 -4.51
CA ASP A 63 28.44 17.89 -4.79
C ASP A 63 27.00 17.76 -4.25
N ILE A 64 26.66 16.65 -3.59
CA ILE A 64 25.37 16.48 -2.90
C ILE A 64 25.44 17.22 -1.56
N ASP A 65 24.75 18.35 -1.47
CA ASP A 65 24.76 19.22 -0.30
C ASP A 65 23.95 18.65 0.87
N CYS A 66 22.90 17.90 0.59
CA CYS A 66 22.10 17.20 1.61
C CYS A 66 21.23 16.10 1.03
N ILE A 67 20.80 15.20 1.93
CA ILE A 67 19.84 14.14 1.65
C ILE A 67 18.59 14.43 2.46
N VAL A 68 17.41 14.30 1.86
CA VAL A 68 16.11 14.37 2.55
C VAL A 68 15.53 12.96 2.59
N MET A 69 15.27 12.45 3.78
CA MET A 69 14.64 11.15 3.97
C MET A 69 13.20 11.36 4.44
N ASN A 70 12.25 11.20 3.51
CA ASN A 70 10.83 11.35 3.80
C ASN A 70 10.28 10.19 4.64
N HIS A 71 10.84 8.99 4.42
CA HIS A 71 10.48 7.77 5.14
C HIS A 71 11.69 6.82 5.20
N ASN A 72 11.81 6.06 6.28
CA ASN A 72 13.05 5.34 6.54
C ASN A 72 12.89 3.81 6.56
N GLU A 73 11.82 3.28 5.97
CA GLU A 73 11.73 1.85 5.67
C GLU A 73 12.87 1.45 4.70
N ASN A 74 13.26 0.17 4.74
CA ASN A 74 14.48 -0.30 4.06
C ASN A 74 14.44 -0.15 2.54
N ASP A 75 13.28 -0.08 1.95
CA ASP A 75 13.10 0.10 0.51
C ASP A 75 13.28 1.56 0.04
N HIS A 76 13.29 2.52 0.99
CA HIS A 76 13.63 3.92 0.73
C HIS A 76 14.98 4.33 1.31
N SER A 77 15.42 3.66 2.37
CA SER A 77 16.65 4.01 3.08
C SER A 77 17.80 3.03 2.85
N GLY A 78 17.55 1.91 2.17
CA GLY A 78 18.48 0.80 2.06
C GLY A 78 19.82 1.10 1.41
N ALA A 79 19.87 2.08 0.50
CA ALA A 79 21.12 2.49 -0.13
C ALA A 79 21.91 3.55 0.66
N LEU A 80 21.35 4.12 1.74
CA LEU A 80 22.05 5.11 2.57
C LEU A 80 23.39 4.61 3.10
N PRO A 81 23.53 3.38 3.66
CA PRO A 81 24.82 2.91 4.18
C PRO A 81 25.93 2.85 3.11
N ALA A 82 25.58 2.52 1.87
CA ALA A 82 26.53 2.50 0.78
C ALA A 82 26.92 3.91 0.34
N LEU A 83 25.94 4.81 0.22
CA LEU A 83 26.15 6.21 -0.14
C LEU A 83 26.95 6.97 0.90
N MET A 84 26.58 6.87 2.17
CA MET A 84 27.23 7.57 3.29
C MET A 84 28.68 7.13 3.56
N LYS A 85 29.12 6.00 3.06
CA LYS A 85 30.55 5.64 3.07
C LYS A 85 31.37 6.53 2.14
N LEU A 86 30.77 7.08 1.10
CA LEU A 86 31.43 7.92 0.10
C LEU A 86 31.29 9.41 0.43
N ILE A 87 30.20 9.81 1.07
CA ILE A 87 29.89 11.20 1.45
C ILE A 87 29.51 11.31 2.96
N PRO A 88 30.39 10.90 3.90
CA PRO A 88 30.07 10.68 5.31
C PRO A 88 29.60 11.93 6.06
N ASP A 89 29.99 13.12 5.63
CA ASP A 89 29.67 14.38 6.28
C ASP A 89 28.38 15.04 5.78
N THR A 90 27.77 14.48 4.71
CA THR A 90 26.56 15.04 4.10
C THR A 90 25.40 14.99 5.07
N PRO A 91 24.70 16.12 5.34
CA PRO A 91 23.60 16.15 6.29
C PRO A 91 22.36 15.44 5.76
N ILE A 92 21.71 14.68 6.64
CA ILE A 92 20.47 13.94 6.37
C ILE A 92 19.32 14.66 7.09
N TYR A 93 18.43 15.26 6.31
CA TYR A 93 17.21 15.90 6.80
C TYR A 93 16.10 14.84 6.94
N CYS A 94 15.61 14.68 8.15
CA CYS A 94 14.53 13.73 8.45
C CYS A 94 13.75 14.18 9.68
N THR A 95 12.60 13.55 9.96
CA THR A 95 11.90 13.81 11.21
C THR A 95 12.69 13.26 12.40
N LYS A 96 12.36 13.72 13.61
CA LYS A 96 12.95 13.16 14.84
C LYS A 96 12.73 11.65 14.97
N LYS A 97 11.61 11.13 14.46
CA LYS A 97 11.33 9.69 14.41
C LYS A 97 12.17 9.00 13.34
N GLY A 98 12.39 9.66 12.21
CA GLY A 98 13.26 9.17 11.15
C GLY A 98 14.70 8.96 11.63
N GLU A 99 15.28 9.92 12.34
CA GLU A 99 16.59 9.74 12.98
C GLU A 99 16.62 8.52 13.91
N GLN A 100 15.60 8.34 14.75
CA GLN A 100 15.54 7.18 15.66
C GLN A 100 15.48 5.86 14.90
N ILE A 101 14.75 5.80 13.79
CA ILE A 101 14.64 4.61 12.95
C ILE A 101 15.96 4.33 12.23
N LEU A 102 16.57 5.31 11.58
CA LEU A 102 17.86 5.16 10.89
C LEU A 102 18.97 4.70 11.83
N ARG A 103 19.07 5.28 13.03
CA ARG A 103 20.01 4.83 14.07
C ARG A 103 19.74 3.40 14.52
N GLY A 104 18.44 3.02 14.61
CA GLY A 104 18.03 1.67 14.98
C GLY A 104 18.31 0.61 13.91
N LEU A 105 18.14 0.97 12.64
CA LEU A 105 18.33 0.08 11.50
C LEU A 105 19.83 -0.13 11.17
N TYR A 106 20.60 0.97 11.14
CA TYR A 106 21.95 0.95 10.59
C TYR A 106 23.05 1.09 11.64
N HIS A 107 22.72 1.46 12.90
CA HIS A 107 23.66 1.65 14.01
C HIS A 107 24.76 2.69 13.70
N GLU A 108 24.46 3.66 12.85
CA GLU A 108 25.37 4.69 12.41
C GLU A 108 25.05 6.06 13.05
N ASP A 109 26.06 6.90 13.22
CA ASP A 109 25.95 8.24 13.79
C ASP A 109 26.22 9.29 12.69
N TRP A 110 25.37 9.29 11.66
CA TRP A 110 25.44 10.25 10.57
C TRP A 110 25.05 11.66 11.01
N ASN A 111 25.30 12.64 10.17
CA ASN A 111 24.97 14.05 10.41
C ASN A 111 23.44 14.31 10.22
N PHE A 112 22.64 13.99 11.25
CA PHE A 112 21.19 14.17 11.18
C PHE A 112 20.76 15.61 11.47
N VAL A 113 19.89 16.16 10.62
CA VAL A 113 19.21 17.45 10.79
C VAL A 113 17.71 17.17 10.94
N ASN A 114 17.19 17.36 12.16
CA ASN A 114 15.79 17.09 12.43
C ASN A 114 14.91 18.24 11.95
N VAL A 115 13.90 17.90 11.16
CA VAL A 115 12.86 18.82 10.69
C VAL A 115 11.48 18.42 11.21
N LYS A 116 10.56 19.35 11.19
CA LYS A 116 9.17 19.20 11.64
C LYS A 116 8.20 19.92 10.70
N GLN A 117 6.92 19.73 10.95
CA GLN A 117 5.86 20.41 10.22
C GLN A 117 6.10 21.90 10.08
N GLY A 118 6.17 22.37 8.85
CA GLY A 118 6.30 23.79 8.50
C GLY A 118 7.73 24.33 8.48
N ASP A 119 8.74 23.52 8.82
CA ASP A 119 10.14 23.88 8.60
C ASP A 119 10.43 23.96 7.10
N THR A 120 11.41 24.76 6.73
CA THR A 120 11.79 24.97 5.32
C THR A 120 13.29 24.92 5.13
N LEU A 121 13.72 24.58 3.92
CA LEU A 121 15.12 24.61 3.49
C LEU A 121 15.21 25.35 2.15
N CYS A 122 15.83 26.53 2.15
CA CYS A 122 16.17 27.23 0.92
C CYS A 122 17.38 26.54 0.26
N ILE A 123 17.23 26.16 -1.03
CA ILE A 123 18.26 25.47 -1.79
C ILE A 123 18.73 26.26 -3.01
N GLY A 124 18.28 27.50 -3.13
CA GLY A 124 18.55 28.42 -4.22
C GLY A 124 17.26 29.07 -4.70
N GLU A 125 16.84 28.75 -5.91
CA GLU A 125 15.55 29.22 -6.43
C GLU A 125 14.35 28.49 -5.83
N ASN A 126 14.54 27.24 -5.38
CA ASN A 126 13.52 26.47 -4.66
C ASN A 126 13.64 26.64 -3.14
N THR A 127 12.49 26.59 -2.48
CA THR A 127 12.38 26.32 -1.06
C THR A 127 11.67 24.99 -0.87
N LEU A 128 12.31 24.09 -0.14
CA LEU A 128 11.70 22.82 0.27
C LEU A 128 10.90 23.05 1.55
N HIS A 129 9.63 22.65 1.55
CA HIS A 129 8.73 22.72 2.70
C HIS A 129 8.49 21.33 3.25
N PHE A 130 8.76 21.11 4.53
CA PHE A 130 8.58 19.80 5.17
C PHE A 130 7.19 19.68 5.78
N ILE A 131 6.50 18.59 5.44
CA ILE A 131 5.11 18.30 5.82
C ILE A 131 5.09 16.97 6.53
N GLU A 132 5.02 16.96 7.86
CA GLU A 132 4.91 15.71 8.60
C GLU A 132 3.61 14.97 8.28
N ALA A 133 3.72 13.67 8.02
CA ALA A 133 2.61 12.78 7.71
C ALA A 133 2.67 11.49 8.57
N PRO A 134 2.76 11.60 9.90
CA PRO A 134 2.97 10.44 10.76
C PRO A 134 1.85 9.42 10.60
N MET A 135 2.23 8.15 10.54
CA MET A 135 1.36 6.99 10.26
C MET A 135 0.74 7.00 8.85
N CYS A 136 1.47 7.57 7.88
CA CYS A 136 1.17 7.41 6.47
C CYS A 136 2.33 6.70 5.71
N HIS A 137 2.82 5.42 6.01
CA HIS A 137 2.15 4.54 6.98
C HIS A 137 2.98 4.32 8.28
N TRP A 138 4.19 4.83 8.37
CA TRP A 138 5.05 4.74 9.56
C TRP A 138 5.06 6.05 10.37
N PRO A 139 5.57 6.01 11.64
CA PRO A 139 5.52 7.17 12.52
C PRO A 139 6.47 8.31 12.10
N ASP A 140 7.44 8.03 11.25
CA ASP A 140 8.46 8.97 10.76
C ASP A 140 8.11 9.65 9.45
N THR A 141 7.09 9.14 8.74
CA THR A 141 6.73 9.61 7.39
C THR A 141 6.52 11.13 7.35
N MET A 142 7.14 11.76 6.39
CA MET A 142 6.90 13.14 5.97
C MET A 142 6.83 13.22 4.44
N MET A 143 6.42 14.38 3.95
CA MET A 143 6.43 14.74 2.53
C MET A 143 7.25 16.01 2.37
N THR A 144 7.87 16.18 1.22
CA THR A 144 8.64 17.38 0.88
C THR A 144 8.01 18.07 -0.32
N TYR A 145 7.70 19.34 -0.21
CA TYR A 145 7.18 20.15 -1.31
C TYR A 145 8.21 21.16 -1.79
N ALA A 146 8.56 21.09 -3.08
CA ALA A 146 9.43 22.06 -3.77
C ALA A 146 8.55 23.14 -4.43
N ASP A 147 8.60 24.37 -3.92
CA ASP A 147 7.63 25.41 -4.22
C ASP A 147 7.74 25.97 -5.65
N LYS A 148 8.95 26.23 -6.15
CA LYS A 148 9.16 26.74 -7.50
C LYS A 148 8.77 25.71 -8.56
N GLU A 149 9.19 24.46 -8.38
CA GLU A 149 8.88 23.37 -9.30
C GLU A 149 7.45 22.88 -9.15
N GLN A 150 6.79 23.17 -8.03
CA GLN A 150 5.42 22.74 -7.68
C GLN A 150 5.30 21.20 -7.65
N ILE A 151 6.32 20.56 -7.06
CA ILE A 151 6.41 19.10 -6.91
C ILE A 151 6.21 18.72 -5.46
N LEU A 152 5.30 17.78 -5.21
CA LEU A 152 5.14 17.12 -3.93
C LEU A 152 5.80 15.73 -3.98
N PHE A 153 6.89 15.55 -3.27
CA PHE A 153 7.49 14.24 -2.99
C PHE A 153 6.71 13.61 -1.85
N SER A 154 5.76 12.76 -2.20
CA SER A 154 4.72 12.29 -1.28
C SER A 154 5.07 11.00 -0.55
N ASN A 155 6.24 10.43 -0.81
CA ASN A 155 6.65 9.12 -0.35
C ASN A 155 5.59 8.04 -0.72
N ASP A 156 5.16 7.19 0.19
CA ASP A 156 4.22 6.09 -0.09
C ASP A 156 2.79 6.55 -0.39
N VAL A 157 2.43 7.74 0.08
CA VAL A 157 1.09 8.28 -0.23
C VAL A 157 1.00 8.56 -1.72
N PHE A 158 -0.07 8.07 -2.36
CA PHE A 158 -0.30 8.06 -3.80
C PHE A 158 0.59 7.09 -4.60
N GLY A 159 1.39 6.25 -3.91
CA GLY A 159 2.20 5.20 -4.52
C GLY A 159 1.41 4.03 -5.07
N GLN A 160 2.04 3.26 -5.93
CA GLN A 160 1.52 2.00 -6.46
C GLN A 160 2.68 1.09 -6.91
N HIS A 161 2.52 -0.23 -6.73
CA HIS A 161 3.47 -1.21 -7.26
C HIS A 161 3.21 -1.43 -8.75
N TYR A 162 3.87 -0.62 -9.56
CA TYR A 162 3.69 -0.59 -11.00
C TYR A 162 5.00 -0.22 -11.70
N ALA A 163 5.74 -1.22 -12.18
CA ALA A 163 6.93 -1.01 -12.99
C ALA A 163 6.53 -0.57 -14.40
N THR A 164 7.21 0.42 -14.94
CA THR A 164 6.99 0.91 -16.29
C THR A 164 8.25 1.63 -16.82
N GLU A 165 8.50 1.57 -18.13
CA GLU A 165 9.56 2.37 -18.76
C GLU A 165 9.24 3.87 -18.75
N SER A 166 7.97 4.21 -18.75
CA SER A 166 7.52 5.59 -18.59
C SER A 166 7.31 5.92 -17.11
N LEU A 167 7.92 7.01 -16.69
CA LEU A 167 7.79 7.47 -15.30
C LEU A 167 6.44 8.16 -15.00
N TYR A 168 5.65 8.47 -16.03
CA TYR A 168 4.47 9.34 -15.89
C TYR A 168 3.15 8.61 -16.09
N ASP A 169 2.13 9.11 -15.41
CA ASP A 169 0.78 8.54 -15.36
C ASP A 169 0.03 8.54 -16.70
N ASP A 170 0.33 9.45 -17.61
CA ASP A 170 -0.41 9.63 -18.87
C ASP A 170 -0.07 8.61 -19.96
N THR A 171 1.01 7.88 -19.81
CA THR A 171 1.54 6.96 -20.84
C THR A 171 1.30 5.48 -20.53
N VAL A 172 0.63 5.18 -19.42
CA VAL A 172 0.33 3.81 -18.98
C VAL A 172 -1.17 3.50 -19.05
N ASN A 173 -1.52 2.21 -18.93
CA ASN A 173 -2.91 1.79 -18.88
C ASN A 173 -3.58 2.32 -17.60
N GLN A 174 -4.50 3.27 -17.73
CA GLN A 174 -5.15 3.94 -16.61
C GLN A 174 -5.93 2.98 -15.72
N ARG A 175 -6.61 2.00 -16.30
CA ARG A 175 -7.38 1.01 -15.55
C ARG A 175 -6.49 0.19 -14.62
N ASP A 176 -5.35 -0.26 -15.13
CA ASP A 176 -4.40 -1.07 -14.36
C ASP A 176 -3.69 -0.21 -13.31
N LEU A 177 -3.29 1.02 -13.68
CA LEU A 177 -2.67 1.98 -12.78
C LEU A 177 -3.56 2.27 -11.56
N PHE A 178 -4.81 2.67 -11.78
CA PHE A 178 -5.73 2.97 -10.68
C PHE A 178 -6.12 1.72 -9.87
N ARG A 179 -6.16 0.54 -10.50
CA ARG A 179 -6.36 -0.72 -9.78
C ARG A 179 -5.19 -1.03 -8.86
N GLU A 180 -3.94 -0.85 -9.32
CA GLU A 180 -2.76 -1.09 -8.49
C GLU A 180 -2.61 -0.01 -7.40
N ALA A 181 -2.98 1.24 -7.65
CA ALA A 181 -3.05 2.28 -6.62
C ALA A 181 -4.09 1.94 -5.53
N GLU A 182 -5.28 1.45 -5.93
CA GLU A 182 -6.31 0.99 -4.99
C GLU A 182 -5.87 -0.26 -4.22
N LYS A 183 -5.18 -1.22 -4.90
CA LYS A 183 -4.61 -2.40 -4.25
C LYS A 183 -3.55 -2.02 -3.22
N TYR A 184 -2.67 -1.05 -3.55
CA TYR A 184 -1.69 -0.50 -2.63
C TYR A 184 -2.37 0.09 -1.39
N TYR A 185 -3.38 0.96 -1.60
CA TYR A 185 -4.14 1.54 -0.51
C TYR A 185 -4.83 0.47 0.36
N ALA A 186 -5.53 -0.48 -0.27
CA ALA A 186 -6.29 -1.51 0.41
C ALA A 186 -5.42 -2.41 1.31
N ASN A 187 -4.18 -2.70 0.89
CA ASN A 187 -3.30 -3.64 1.57
C ASN A 187 -2.32 -2.98 2.56
N ILE A 188 -1.98 -1.70 2.37
CA ILE A 188 -0.94 -1.02 3.15
C ILE A 188 -1.53 0.12 3.99
N LEU A 189 -2.36 0.98 3.38
CA LEU A 189 -2.81 2.21 4.01
C LEU A 189 -4.13 2.08 4.79
N THR A 190 -4.94 1.08 4.50
CA THR A 190 -6.29 0.92 5.11
C THR A 190 -6.26 0.92 6.63
N ILE A 191 -5.29 0.25 7.26
CA ILE A 191 -5.18 0.21 8.73
C ILE A 191 -4.91 1.61 9.33
N TYR A 192 -4.31 2.50 8.54
CA TYR A 192 -3.97 3.89 8.92
C TYR A 192 -4.88 4.93 8.27
N ASN A 193 -5.99 4.51 7.67
CA ASN A 193 -6.87 5.36 6.87
C ASN A 193 -7.26 6.69 7.52
N THR A 194 -7.47 6.72 8.85
CA THR A 194 -7.79 7.96 9.57
C THR A 194 -6.67 9.00 9.49
N ASN A 195 -5.40 8.55 9.55
CA ASN A 195 -4.24 9.41 9.43
C ASN A 195 -4.05 9.87 7.99
N VAL A 196 -4.16 8.93 7.04
CA VAL A 196 -4.06 9.19 5.60
C VAL A 196 -5.12 10.19 5.16
N LYS A 197 -6.41 9.94 5.49
CA LYS A 197 -7.50 10.85 5.15
C LYS A 197 -7.28 12.25 5.71
N ARG A 198 -6.95 12.36 7.00
CA ARG A 198 -6.65 13.65 7.63
C ARG A 198 -5.55 14.40 6.87
N LYS A 199 -4.46 13.70 6.51
CA LYS A 199 -3.33 14.33 5.80
C LYS A 199 -3.72 14.76 4.39
N VAL A 200 -4.44 13.93 3.64
CA VAL A 200 -4.94 14.29 2.31
C VAL A 200 -5.89 15.50 2.38
N ASP A 201 -6.82 15.52 3.35
CA ASP A 201 -7.72 16.66 3.55
C ASP A 201 -6.95 17.94 3.93
N GLU A 202 -5.87 17.84 4.72
CA GLU A 202 -4.97 18.97 5.03
C GLU A 202 -4.27 19.49 3.76
N LEU A 203 -3.74 18.62 2.90
CA LEU A 203 -3.10 18.98 1.64
C LEU A 203 -4.10 19.67 0.68
N VAL A 204 -5.30 19.11 0.54
CA VAL A 204 -6.37 19.70 -0.28
C VAL A 204 -6.74 21.09 0.24
N LYS A 205 -6.88 21.25 1.57
CA LYS A 205 -7.21 22.54 2.20
C LYS A 205 -6.07 23.55 2.03
N ALA A 206 -4.81 23.12 2.06
CA ALA A 206 -3.66 23.99 1.83
C ALA A 206 -3.62 24.54 0.41
N ASN A 207 -4.30 23.87 -0.54
CA ASN A 207 -4.42 24.25 -1.94
C ASN A 207 -3.08 24.63 -2.57
N LEU A 208 -2.06 23.78 -2.32
CA LEU A 208 -0.73 23.98 -2.89
C LEU A 208 -0.83 23.87 -4.42
N PRO A 209 -0.18 24.78 -5.16
CA PRO A 209 -0.06 24.60 -6.60
C PRO A 209 0.78 23.35 -6.90
N LEU A 210 0.18 22.35 -7.54
CA LEU A 210 0.82 21.09 -7.86
C LEU A 210 0.86 20.89 -9.38
N LYS A 211 2.05 20.77 -9.93
CA LYS A 211 2.29 20.26 -11.30
C LYS A 211 2.57 18.77 -11.29
N MET A 212 3.07 18.26 -10.16
CA MET A 212 3.52 16.88 -10.04
C MET A 212 3.37 16.38 -8.60
N VAL A 213 2.95 15.14 -8.46
CA VAL A 213 3.06 14.36 -7.23
C VAL A 213 3.98 13.17 -7.52
N ALA A 214 5.10 13.13 -6.81
CA ALA A 214 6.21 12.23 -7.02
C ALA A 214 6.29 11.22 -5.84
N PRO A 215 5.61 10.05 -5.92
CA PRO A 215 5.62 9.05 -4.87
C PRO A 215 6.93 8.23 -4.90
N SER A 216 7.13 7.43 -3.85
CA SER A 216 8.28 6.52 -3.75
C SER A 216 8.15 5.24 -4.56
N HIS A 217 6.93 4.91 -4.99
CA HIS A 217 6.66 3.71 -5.80
C HIS A 217 5.78 4.04 -7.00
N GLY A 218 6.09 3.41 -8.13
CA GLY A 218 5.31 3.46 -9.36
C GLY A 218 5.48 4.76 -10.14
N VAL A 219 4.43 5.16 -10.83
CA VAL A 219 4.46 6.35 -11.69
C VAL A 219 4.32 7.65 -10.93
N ILE A 220 4.83 8.71 -11.53
CA ILE A 220 4.70 10.09 -11.09
C ILE A 220 3.39 10.65 -11.67
N TRP A 221 2.55 11.22 -10.80
CA TRP A 221 1.29 11.82 -11.19
C TRP A 221 1.48 13.24 -11.72
N THR A 222 0.99 13.49 -12.93
CA THR A 222 1.02 14.79 -13.61
C THR A 222 -0.36 15.18 -14.14
N ASN A 223 -1.00 14.31 -14.91
CA ASN A 223 -2.28 14.57 -15.54
C ASN A 223 -3.47 14.14 -14.66
N HIS A 224 -3.29 13.13 -13.82
CA HIS A 224 -4.35 12.55 -12.98
C HIS A 224 -4.19 12.84 -11.48
N ILE A 225 -3.54 13.96 -11.12
CA ILE A 225 -3.36 14.37 -9.72
C ILE A 225 -4.71 14.49 -9.00
N ASN A 226 -5.67 15.18 -9.59
CA ASN A 226 -7.00 15.37 -8.98
C ASN A 226 -7.77 14.05 -8.88
N ASP A 227 -7.57 13.15 -9.83
CA ASP A 227 -8.25 11.85 -9.84
C ASP A 227 -7.76 10.98 -8.70
N ILE A 228 -6.44 10.85 -8.53
CA ILE A 228 -5.88 10.04 -7.44
C ILE A 228 -6.15 10.65 -6.06
N VAL A 229 -6.08 11.97 -5.91
CA VAL A 229 -6.47 12.67 -4.68
C VAL A 229 -7.94 12.40 -4.37
N GLY A 230 -8.82 12.49 -5.37
CA GLY A 230 -10.24 12.15 -5.23
C GLY A 230 -10.48 10.69 -4.84
N CYS A 231 -9.67 9.75 -5.34
CA CYS A 231 -9.68 8.35 -4.90
C CYS A 231 -9.32 8.23 -3.41
N TYR A 232 -8.25 8.86 -2.96
CA TYR A 232 -7.82 8.83 -1.56
C TYR A 232 -8.84 9.48 -0.60
N GLN A 233 -9.54 10.54 -1.04
CA GLN A 233 -10.63 11.13 -0.26
C GLN A 233 -11.83 10.18 -0.13
N LYS A 234 -12.05 9.33 -1.13
CA LYS A 234 -13.12 8.34 -1.19
C LYS A 234 -12.77 7.05 -0.44
N TRP A 235 -11.50 6.61 -0.49
CA TRP A 235 -11.00 5.40 0.14
C TRP A 235 -10.76 5.61 1.64
N ASP A 236 -11.81 5.63 2.42
CA ASP A 236 -11.73 5.70 3.87
C ASP A 236 -12.08 4.35 4.53
N SER A 237 -12.13 4.32 5.87
CA SER A 237 -12.41 3.10 6.64
C SER A 237 -13.78 2.50 6.38
N ASN A 238 -14.72 3.28 5.83
CA ASN A 238 -16.08 2.86 5.53
C ASN A 238 -16.31 2.68 4.02
N TYR A 239 -15.23 2.76 3.22
CA TYR A 239 -15.35 2.62 1.77
C TYR A 239 -15.99 1.30 1.39
N GLN A 240 -16.99 1.38 0.54
CA GLN A 240 -17.70 0.24 -0.01
C GLN A 240 -18.40 0.61 -1.32
N GLU A 241 -18.41 -0.34 -2.22
CA GLU A 241 -19.18 -0.32 -3.46
C GLU A 241 -20.42 -1.21 -3.31
N ASP A 242 -21.34 -1.14 -4.25
CA ASP A 242 -22.43 -2.13 -4.34
C ASP A 242 -21.89 -3.48 -4.82
N GLN A 243 -21.10 -4.11 -3.96
CA GLN A 243 -20.40 -5.35 -4.22
C GLN A 243 -20.53 -6.34 -3.07
N VAL A 244 -20.66 -7.61 -3.45
CA VAL A 244 -20.57 -8.77 -2.56
C VAL A 244 -19.40 -9.64 -3.02
N THR A 245 -18.46 -9.93 -2.14
CA THR A 245 -17.37 -10.88 -2.40
C THR A 245 -17.57 -12.17 -1.64
N ILE A 246 -17.53 -13.29 -2.36
CA ILE A 246 -17.64 -14.66 -1.82
C ILE A 246 -16.24 -15.26 -1.80
N ILE A 247 -15.70 -15.42 -0.60
CA ILE A 247 -14.35 -15.94 -0.35
C ILE A 247 -14.50 -17.38 0.13
N TYR A 248 -13.91 -18.35 -0.57
CA TYR A 248 -14.09 -19.72 -0.18
C TYR A 248 -12.83 -20.58 -0.34
N ASP A 249 -12.81 -21.68 0.41
CA ASP A 249 -11.95 -22.83 0.16
C ASP A 249 -12.77 -24.10 -0.02
N THR A 250 -12.19 -25.12 -0.64
CA THR A 250 -12.90 -26.37 -0.92
C THR A 250 -11.94 -27.55 -1.05
N MET A 251 -12.34 -28.73 -0.56
CA MET A 251 -11.61 -29.99 -0.77
C MET A 251 -12.23 -30.80 -1.92
N TRP A 252 -13.53 -31.09 -1.83
CA TRP A 252 -14.27 -31.98 -2.72
C TRP A 252 -15.39 -31.26 -3.49
N GLN A 253 -15.19 -29.98 -3.77
CA GLN A 253 -16.08 -29.09 -4.54
C GLN A 253 -17.44 -28.76 -3.87
N ALA A 254 -17.76 -29.31 -2.69
CA ALA A 254 -19.03 -29.01 -2.03
C ALA A 254 -19.17 -27.52 -1.69
N THR A 255 -18.18 -26.94 -1.00
CA THR A 255 -18.17 -25.53 -0.65
C THR A 255 -18.12 -24.62 -1.88
N ARG A 256 -17.42 -25.03 -2.97
CA ARG A 256 -17.45 -24.32 -4.24
C ARG A 256 -18.85 -24.25 -4.84
N ARG A 257 -19.59 -25.39 -4.89
CA ARG A 257 -20.98 -25.38 -5.38
C ARG A 257 -21.87 -24.48 -4.54
N MET A 258 -21.68 -24.47 -3.20
CA MET A 258 -22.38 -23.52 -2.33
C MET A 258 -22.06 -22.07 -2.73
N ALA A 259 -20.79 -21.70 -2.91
CA ALA A 259 -20.38 -20.36 -3.32
C ALA A 259 -21.01 -19.94 -4.64
N GLU A 260 -21.03 -20.85 -5.65
CA GLU A 260 -21.64 -20.61 -6.96
C GLU A 260 -23.17 -20.40 -6.86
N GLN A 261 -23.87 -21.20 -6.05
CA GLN A 261 -25.31 -21.07 -5.84
C GLN A 261 -25.68 -19.82 -5.04
N ILE A 262 -24.89 -19.45 -4.03
CA ILE A 262 -25.05 -18.19 -3.31
C ILE A 262 -24.88 -17.01 -4.28
N ALA A 263 -23.85 -17.04 -5.13
CA ALA A 263 -23.62 -16.00 -6.13
C ALA A 263 -24.81 -15.87 -7.10
N ASN A 264 -25.36 -16.99 -7.55
CA ASN A 264 -26.56 -17.00 -8.41
C ASN A 264 -27.77 -16.40 -7.68
N GLY A 265 -27.97 -16.74 -6.41
CA GLY A 265 -29.03 -16.18 -5.60
C GLY A 265 -28.92 -14.66 -5.41
N VAL A 266 -27.71 -14.17 -5.14
CA VAL A 266 -27.46 -12.71 -5.04
C VAL A 266 -27.73 -12.02 -6.37
N ARG A 267 -27.23 -12.54 -7.49
CA ARG A 267 -27.49 -11.94 -8.83
C ARG A 267 -28.96 -11.94 -9.23
N GLN A 268 -29.73 -12.96 -8.83
CA GLN A 268 -31.16 -12.99 -9.07
C GLN A 268 -31.93 -11.99 -8.22
N ALA A 269 -31.57 -11.84 -6.96
CA ALA A 269 -32.24 -10.94 -6.02
C ALA A 269 -31.80 -9.47 -6.23
N HIS A 270 -30.55 -9.26 -6.62
CA HIS A 270 -29.93 -7.93 -6.77
C HIS A 270 -29.10 -7.88 -8.07
N PRO A 271 -29.73 -7.73 -9.23
CA PRO A 271 -29.06 -7.79 -10.53
C PRO A 271 -27.96 -6.73 -10.73
N GLU A 272 -28.07 -5.57 -10.09
CA GLU A 272 -27.10 -4.48 -10.21
C GLU A 272 -25.87 -4.69 -9.30
N THR A 273 -25.97 -5.55 -8.30
CA THR A 273 -24.87 -5.80 -7.37
C THR A 273 -23.75 -6.61 -8.03
N ARG A 274 -22.55 -6.08 -8.00
CA ARG A 274 -21.36 -6.82 -8.44
C ARG A 274 -21.08 -8.00 -7.51
N VAL A 275 -20.99 -9.22 -8.07
CA VAL A 275 -20.70 -10.44 -7.31
C VAL A 275 -19.36 -11.00 -7.75
N VAL A 276 -18.40 -11.03 -6.85
CA VAL A 276 -17.05 -11.58 -7.03
C VAL A 276 -16.94 -12.91 -6.27
N ILE A 277 -16.34 -13.93 -6.87
CA ILE A 277 -16.10 -15.23 -6.24
C ILE A 277 -14.61 -15.49 -6.27
N MET A 278 -14.00 -15.72 -5.10
CA MET A 278 -12.56 -15.92 -4.97
C MET A 278 -12.23 -17.16 -4.12
N ASN A 279 -11.24 -17.91 -4.58
CA ASN A 279 -10.76 -19.13 -3.91
C ASN A 279 -9.42 -18.85 -3.25
N VAL A 280 -9.33 -18.98 -1.93
CA VAL A 280 -8.14 -18.59 -1.13
C VAL A 280 -6.87 -19.38 -1.44
N THR A 281 -6.97 -20.51 -2.15
CA THR A 281 -5.80 -21.29 -2.58
C THR A 281 -5.41 -21.11 -4.04
N LYS A 282 -6.18 -20.33 -4.81
CA LYS A 282 -5.97 -20.13 -6.24
C LYS A 282 -5.81 -18.67 -6.62
N ASP A 283 -6.56 -17.82 -5.96
CA ASP A 283 -6.53 -16.39 -6.20
C ASP A 283 -5.51 -15.74 -5.27
N ASP A 284 -4.97 -14.63 -5.70
CA ASP A 284 -3.99 -13.88 -4.93
C ASP A 284 -4.60 -13.29 -3.65
N LYS A 285 -3.91 -13.45 -2.52
CA LYS A 285 -4.41 -13.00 -1.21
C LYS A 285 -4.62 -11.48 -1.13
N ASN A 286 -3.77 -10.70 -1.80
CA ASN A 286 -3.87 -9.24 -1.80
C ASN A 286 -4.96 -8.74 -2.74
N ASP A 287 -5.28 -9.50 -3.81
CA ASP A 287 -6.47 -9.25 -4.62
C ASP A 287 -7.75 -9.61 -3.85
N ILE A 288 -7.73 -10.65 -3.01
CA ILE A 288 -8.87 -10.95 -2.11
C ILE A 288 -9.07 -9.81 -1.09
N LEU A 289 -7.99 -9.24 -0.55
CA LEU A 289 -8.08 -8.07 0.33
C LEU A 289 -8.62 -6.84 -0.41
N LEU A 290 -8.18 -6.58 -1.65
CA LEU A 290 -8.73 -5.51 -2.48
C LEU A 290 -10.24 -5.67 -2.72
N GLU A 291 -10.70 -6.87 -3.09
CA GLU A 291 -12.12 -7.11 -3.32
C GLU A 291 -12.91 -7.07 -1.99
N THR A 292 -12.29 -7.45 -0.86
CA THR A 292 -12.87 -7.25 0.48
C THR A 292 -13.00 -5.76 0.83
N PHE A 293 -11.98 -4.96 0.51
CA PHE A 293 -11.99 -3.51 0.70
C PHE A 293 -13.13 -2.83 -0.08
N ARG A 294 -13.37 -3.23 -1.31
CA ARG A 294 -14.46 -2.72 -2.16
C ARG A 294 -15.85 -3.14 -1.67
N SER A 295 -15.97 -4.32 -1.08
CA SER A 295 -17.25 -4.93 -0.78
C SER A 295 -17.99 -4.27 0.40
N ARG A 296 -19.30 -4.14 0.27
CA ARG A 296 -20.19 -3.86 1.41
C ARG A 296 -20.42 -5.11 2.26
N GLU A 297 -20.38 -6.29 1.63
CA GLU A 297 -20.60 -7.57 2.29
C GLU A 297 -19.62 -8.62 1.77
N ILE A 298 -19.16 -9.49 2.67
CA ILE A 298 -18.40 -10.69 2.30
C ILE A 298 -19.10 -11.96 2.79
N LEU A 299 -19.04 -13.00 1.99
CA LEU A 299 -19.50 -14.32 2.40
C LEU A 299 -18.29 -15.27 2.44
N VAL A 300 -18.04 -15.87 3.59
CA VAL A 300 -16.84 -16.69 3.81
C VAL A 300 -17.23 -18.15 3.95
N GLY A 301 -16.64 -19.00 3.13
CA GLY A 301 -16.97 -20.44 3.06
C GLY A 301 -15.76 -21.35 3.17
N CYS A 302 -15.85 -22.35 4.06
CA CYS A 302 -14.78 -23.31 4.29
C CYS A 302 -15.34 -24.69 4.65
N PRO A 303 -14.78 -25.80 4.13
CA PRO A 303 -15.12 -27.12 4.64
C PRO A 303 -14.54 -27.31 6.03
N THR A 304 -15.18 -28.18 6.82
CA THR A 304 -14.62 -28.57 8.13
C THR A 304 -13.48 -29.56 7.92
N VAL A 305 -12.28 -29.20 8.39
CA VAL A 305 -11.06 -30.04 8.37
C VAL A 305 -10.51 -30.13 9.80
N ASN A 306 -10.36 -31.35 10.33
CA ASN A 306 -9.84 -31.56 11.70
C ASN A 306 -10.55 -30.69 12.75
N LEU A 307 -11.88 -30.59 12.67
CA LEU A 307 -12.74 -29.74 13.48
C LEU A 307 -12.39 -28.24 13.40
N GLY A 308 -11.74 -27.80 12.34
CA GLY A 308 -11.29 -26.43 12.12
C GLY A 308 -11.40 -25.98 10.66
N MET A 309 -10.80 -24.84 10.37
CA MET A 309 -10.65 -24.29 9.02
C MET A 309 -9.51 -24.97 8.28
N THR A 310 -9.52 -24.87 6.95
CA THR A 310 -8.30 -25.09 6.15
C THR A 310 -7.26 -24.03 6.51
N TYR A 311 -5.97 -24.37 6.35
CA TYR A 311 -4.89 -23.44 6.67
C TYR A 311 -4.96 -22.14 5.87
N ALA A 312 -5.32 -22.24 4.58
CA ALA A 312 -5.43 -21.09 3.71
C ALA A 312 -6.56 -20.14 4.14
N MET A 313 -7.72 -20.69 4.52
CA MET A 313 -8.82 -19.87 5.05
C MET A 313 -8.46 -19.22 6.40
N ALA A 314 -7.77 -19.94 7.27
CA ALA A 314 -7.32 -19.39 8.55
C ALA A 314 -6.33 -18.22 8.35
N GLY A 315 -5.37 -18.37 7.42
CA GLY A 315 -4.44 -17.30 7.04
C GLY A 315 -5.16 -16.10 6.41
N MET A 316 -6.12 -16.34 5.52
CA MET A 316 -6.90 -15.26 4.89
C MET A 316 -7.72 -14.46 5.91
N LEU A 317 -8.35 -15.14 6.87
CA LEU A 317 -9.10 -14.44 7.93
C LEU A 317 -8.18 -13.66 8.87
N GLU A 318 -6.95 -14.10 9.10
CA GLU A 318 -5.96 -13.33 9.87
C GLU A 318 -5.54 -12.06 9.12
N LEU A 319 -5.31 -12.15 7.81
CA LEU A 319 -5.02 -10.97 6.97
C LEU A 319 -6.20 -9.97 6.99
N ILE A 320 -7.42 -10.44 6.82
CA ILE A 320 -8.63 -9.61 6.88
C ILE A 320 -8.76 -8.94 8.25
N HIS A 321 -8.49 -9.68 9.34
CA HIS A 321 -8.50 -9.13 10.69
C HIS A 321 -7.49 -8.00 10.88
N GLY A 322 -6.28 -8.15 10.32
CA GLY A 322 -5.23 -7.11 10.37
C GLY A 322 -5.65 -5.79 9.73
N MET A 323 -6.46 -5.82 8.67
CA MET A 323 -6.89 -4.62 7.94
C MET A 323 -7.91 -3.75 8.70
N ARG A 324 -8.62 -4.31 9.68
CA ARG A 324 -9.60 -3.58 10.51
C ARG A 324 -10.65 -2.81 9.69
N PHE A 325 -11.18 -3.45 8.67
CA PHE A 325 -12.28 -2.90 7.87
C PHE A 325 -13.48 -2.52 8.75
N LYS A 326 -14.21 -1.47 8.39
CA LYS A 326 -15.35 -0.98 9.17
C LYS A 326 -16.62 -0.88 8.30
N GLY A 327 -17.77 -0.94 8.95
CA GLY A 327 -19.07 -0.73 8.30
C GLY A 327 -19.47 -1.84 7.33
N LYS A 328 -18.80 -2.99 7.37
CA LYS A 328 -19.03 -4.11 6.43
C LYS A 328 -19.78 -5.24 7.12
N LYS A 329 -20.56 -5.99 6.34
CA LYS A 329 -21.28 -7.16 6.78
C LYS A 329 -20.58 -8.44 6.33
N ALA A 330 -20.80 -9.52 7.10
CA ALA A 330 -20.32 -10.84 6.74
C ALA A 330 -21.35 -11.93 7.01
N ALA A 331 -21.31 -12.99 6.20
CA ALA A 331 -22.02 -14.23 6.48
C ALA A 331 -21.11 -15.43 6.23
N VAL A 332 -21.45 -16.58 6.82
CA VAL A 332 -20.60 -17.77 6.78
C VAL A 332 -21.36 -18.93 6.19
N PHE A 333 -20.68 -19.75 5.39
CA PHE A 333 -21.22 -21.01 4.91
C PHE A 333 -20.19 -22.14 5.01
N THR A 334 -20.64 -23.36 5.21
CA THR A 334 -19.74 -24.51 5.39
C THR A 334 -20.35 -25.81 4.90
N SER A 335 -19.49 -26.71 4.38
CA SER A 335 -19.79 -28.10 4.19
C SER A 335 -19.06 -28.95 5.24
N PHE A 336 -19.69 -30.03 5.69
CA PHE A 336 -19.10 -30.92 6.69
C PHE A 336 -19.57 -32.37 6.48
N GLY A 337 -18.82 -33.34 7.00
CA GLY A 337 -19.17 -34.75 6.97
C GLY A 337 -19.81 -35.20 8.28
N TRP A 338 -19.01 -35.79 9.16
CA TRP A 338 -19.46 -36.31 10.45
C TRP A 338 -19.19 -35.37 11.66
N GLY A 339 -18.34 -34.37 11.48
CA GLY A 339 -18.04 -33.33 12.46
C GLY A 339 -18.18 -31.95 11.84
N GLY A 340 -18.67 -30.98 12.59
CA GLY A 340 -18.83 -29.58 12.19
C GLY A 340 -18.20 -28.63 13.22
N GLY A 341 -18.61 -27.36 13.21
CA GLY A 341 -18.19 -26.34 14.17
C GLY A 341 -17.23 -25.29 13.63
N VAL A 342 -16.76 -25.42 12.40
CA VAL A 342 -15.89 -24.44 11.75
C VAL A 342 -16.60 -23.08 11.56
N GLU A 343 -17.91 -23.10 11.34
CA GLU A 343 -18.73 -21.90 11.18
C GLU A 343 -18.62 -20.93 12.36
N LYS A 344 -18.61 -21.45 13.57
CA LYS A 344 -18.46 -20.62 14.78
C LYS A 344 -17.12 -19.92 14.87
N ARG A 345 -16.05 -20.62 14.46
CA ARG A 345 -14.71 -20.05 14.43
C ARG A 345 -14.58 -18.97 13.35
N MET A 346 -15.15 -19.20 12.16
CA MET A 346 -15.17 -18.18 11.10
C MET A 346 -15.96 -16.95 11.53
N GLN A 347 -17.16 -17.12 12.12
CA GLN A 347 -17.95 -16.00 12.65
C GLN A 347 -17.15 -15.22 13.68
N GLN A 348 -16.59 -15.89 14.67
CA GLN A 348 -15.79 -15.24 15.72
C GLN A 348 -14.65 -14.41 15.11
N ARG A 349 -13.92 -14.96 14.13
CA ARG A 349 -12.82 -14.23 13.46
C ARG A 349 -13.31 -13.00 12.69
N LEU A 350 -14.46 -13.08 12.04
CA LEU A 350 -15.06 -11.96 11.32
C LEU A 350 -15.58 -10.89 12.30
N GLU A 351 -16.17 -11.26 13.42
CA GLU A 351 -16.58 -10.33 14.48
C GLU A 351 -15.37 -9.61 15.10
N GLU A 352 -14.28 -10.35 15.41
CA GLU A 352 -13.00 -9.80 15.87
C GLU A 352 -12.37 -8.84 14.84
N ALA A 353 -12.58 -9.11 13.55
CA ALA A 353 -12.16 -8.24 12.44
C ALA A 353 -13.05 -7.00 12.24
N GLY A 354 -14.15 -6.88 12.99
CA GLY A 354 -15.05 -5.73 12.95
C GLY A 354 -16.23 -5.83 11.98
N PHE A 355 -16.49 -7.04 11.44
CA PHE A 355 -17.67 -7.26 10.59
C PHE A 355 -18.93 -7.50 11.40
N GLU A 356 -20.06 -6.96 10.93
CA GLU A 356 -21.40 -7.30 11.41
C GLU A 356 -21.83 -8.65 10.78
N ILE A 357 -22.16 -9.64 11.60
CA ILE A 357 -22.68 -10.91 11.08
C ILE A 357 -24.14 -10.73 10.67
N ALA A 358 -24.41 -10.87 9.38
CA ALA A 358 -25.70 -10.54 8.78
C ALA A 358 -26.72 -11.70 8.81
N ALA A 359 -26.27 -12.95 8.98
CA ALA A 359 -27.13 -14.12 8.95
C ALA A 359 -26.55 -15.32 9.73
N GLU A 360 -27.43 -16.24 10.11
CA GLU A 360 -27.03 -17.53 10.64
C GLU A 360 -26.21 -18.32 9.59
N PRO A 361 -25.19 -19.10 10.03
CA PRO A 361 -24.35 -19.87 9.12
C PRO A 361 -25.14 -20.87 8.26
N LEU A 362 -24.94 -20.85 6.96
CA LEU A 362 -25.46 -21.87 6.06
C LEU A 362 -24.59 -23.14 6.17
N LYS A 363 -25.20 -24.24 6.55
CA LYS A 363 -24.49 -25.52 6.77
C LYS A 363 -25.07 -26.63 5.91
N VAL A 364 -24.21 -27.30 5.15
CA VAL A 364 -24.60 -28.44 4.33
C VAL A 364 -23.80 -29.68 4.74
N LYS A 365 -24.49 -30.77 5.05
CA LYS A 365 -23.86 -32.05 5.35
C LYS A 365 -23.59 -32.78 4.03
N TRP A 366 -22.34 -33.22 3.83
CA TRP A 366 -21.84 -33.90 2.63
C TRP A 366 -21.80 -32.96 1.40
N ALA A 367 -22.76 -33.04 0.52
CA ALA A 367 -22.83 -32.29 -0.71
C ALA A 367 -24.12 -31.48 -0.80
N PRO A 368 -24.11 -30.25 -1.32
CA PRO A 368 -25.34 -29.53 -1.63
C PRO A 368 -26.09 -30.26 -2.78
N ASP A 369 -27.43 -30.22 -2.70
CA ASP A 369 -28.35 -30.73 -3.71
C ASP A 369 -28.30 -29.88 -4.99
#